data_6f15dd4f77368516890ee4322a5288bb
#
_entry.id   6f15dd4f77368516890ee4322a5288bb
#
_cell.length_a   1.000
_cell.length_b   1.000
_cell.length_c   1.000
_cell.angle_alpha   90.00
_cell.angle_beta   90.00
_cell.angle_gamma   90.00
#
_symmetry.space_group_name_H-M   'P 1'
#
loop_
_entity.id
_entity.type
_entity.pdbx_description
1 polymer ?
#
loop_
_entity_poly.entity_id
_entity_poly.type
_entity_poly.pdbx_seq_one_letter_code
_entity_poly.pdbx_strand_id
1 'polypeptide(L)'
;VVNNSYSQVTDRAKISSQGRDVIGMMMRDIRNAGYKYYGDNVKTNNQHAPIIITKSSNFNNDCDKIDIVYGDVDYNKNKTPKYVYQRYKITYHCEKSKLPNKNAKPLPGGKQPPIDAFAIYKTKVIWDKTANNWKNPETDGVDATYKKQLIADYIEDLVFIPIDEEGKIINPPPTPTNATKSKLYKIKTIDIALTVRSTKNFFRNIKARFQETLNDQTRKKVKTDRYLRESIVVTAHARNLGMQ
;
A
#
# COMPACT_ATOMS: atom_id res chain seq x y z
N VAL A 1 5.58 19.09 -33.72
CA VAL A 1 4.57 18.01 -33.55
C VAL A 1 5.23 16.73 -33.02
N VAL A 2 6.34 16.27 -33.61
CA VAL A 2 7.04 15.02 -33.26
C VAL A 2 7.52 15.00 -31.79
N ASN A 3 8.09 16.08 -31.27
CA ASN A 3 8.58 16.16 -29.89
C ASN A 3 7.48 16.00 -28.84
N ASN A 4 6.26 16.48 -29.10
CA ASN A 4 5.14 16.34 -28.16
C ASN A 4 4.64 14.89 -28.10
N SER A 5 4.59 14.19 -29.22
CA SER A 5 4.18 12.80 -29.27
C SER A 5 5.18 11.88 -28.57
N TYR A 6 6.48 12.10 -28.76
CA TYR A 6 7.52 11.33 -28.06
C TYR A 6 7.47 11.55 -26.53
N SER A 7 7.32 12.80 -26.08
CA SER A 7 7.17 13.11 -24.66
C SER A 7 5.96 12.42 -24.04
N GLN A 8 4.82 12.38 -24.74
CA GLN A 8 3.60 11.73 -24.28
C GLN A 8 3.78 10.21 -24.15
N VAL A 9 4.40 9.56 -25.13
CA VAL A 9 4.67 8.12 -25.08
C VAL A 9 5.60 7.77 -23.90
N THR A 10 6.64 8.58 -23.71
CA THR A 10 7.59 8.39 -22.59
C THR A 10 6.92 8.58 -21.25
N ASP A 11 6.08 9.59 -21.07
CA ASP A 11 5.36 9.84 -19.82
C ASP A 11 4.38 8.69 -19.52
N ARG A 12 3.68 8.18 -20.52
CA ARG A 12 2.79 7.01 -20.35
C ARG A 12 3.57 5.76 -19.95
N ALA A 13 4.69 5.49 -20.60
CA ALA A 13 5.54 4.36 -20.26
C ALA A 13 6.05 4.43 -18.82
N LYS A 14 6.46 5.61 -18.35
CA LYS A 14 6.90 5.83 -16.96
C LYS A 14 5.79 5.54 -15.94
N ILE A 15 4.57 6.06 -16.18
CA ILE A 15 3.42 5.83 -15.29
C ILE A 15 3.14 4.34 -15.19
N SER A 16 3.07 3.65 -16.32
CA SER A 16 2.78 2.22 -16.39
C SER A 16 3.85 1.37 -15.71
N SER A 17 5.14 1.69 -15.90
CA SER A 17 6.25 1.00 -15.22
C SER A 17 6.20 1.21 -13.72
N GLN A 18 6.09 2.47 -13.27
CA GLN A 18 6.03 2.80 -11.85
C GLN A 18 4.87 2.08 -11.14
N GLY A 19 3.69 2.07 -11.75
CA GLY A 19 2.52 1.39 -11.18
C GLY A 19 2.73 -0.12 -11.06
N ARG A 20 3.31 -0.76 -12.07
CA ARG A 20 3.63 -2.20 -12.06
C ARG A 20 4.65 -2.57 -10.99
N ASP A 21 5.69 -1.76 -10.82
CA ASP A 21 6.74 -2.00 -9.82
C ASP A 21 6.16 -1.94 -8.40
N VAL A 22 5.34 -0.94 -8.10
CA VAL A 22 4.65 -0.79 -6.81
C VAL A 22 3.75 -1.99 -6.53
N ILE A 23 2.91 -2.36 -7.49
CA ILE A 23 2.00 -3.50 -7.36
C ILE A 23 2.77 -4.81 -7.20
N GLY A 24 3.83 -5.02 -7.97
CA GLY A 24 4.69 -6.19 -7.87
C GLY A 24 5.30 -6.36 -6.48
N MET A 25 5.71 -5.24 -5.85
CA MET A 25 6.20 -5.22 -4.47
C MET A 25 5.09 -5.60 -3.48
N MET A 26 3.90 -4.99 -3.59
CA MET A 26 2.76 -5.27 -2.72
C MET A 26 2.30 -6.72 -2.84
N MET A 27 2.20 -7.26 -4.06
CA MET A 27 1.83 -8.66 -4.31
C MET A 27 2.79 -9.64 -3.64
N ARG A 28 4.10 -9.36 -3.70
CA ARG A 28 5.13 -10.19 -3.05
C ARG A 28 4.93 -10.22 -1.54
N ASP A 29 4.70 -9.07 -0.93
CA ASP A 29 4.52 -8.97 0.51
C ASP A 29 3.20 -9.61 0.97
N ILE A 30 2.10 -9.43 0.22
CA ILE A 30 0.82 -10.07 0.49
C ILE A 30 0.92 -11.61 0.42
N ARG A 31 1.70 -12.15 -0.52
CA ARG A 31 1.94 -13.60 -0.63
C ARG A 31 2.63 -14.17 0.62
N ASN A 32 3.41 -13.37 1.32
CA ASN A 32 4.09 -13.76 2.55
C ASN A 32 3.19 -13.65 3.80
N ALA A 33 2.02 -13.05 3.71
CA ALA A 33 1.10 -12.92 4.84
C ALA A 33 0.84 -14.27 5.51
N GLY A 34 1.01 -14.34 6.85
CA GLY A 34 0.83 -15.57 7.61
C GLY A 34 1.94 -16.62 7.47
N TYR A 35 2.99 -16.33 6.70
CA TYR A 35 4.10 -17.28 6.52
C TYR A 35 4.87 -17.51 7.83
N LYS A 36 5.29 -18.75 8.07
CA LYS A 36 6.10 -19.16 9.24
C LYS A 36 5.56 -18.66 10.59
N TYR A 37 4.28 -18.86 10.85
CA TYR A 37 3.69 -18.56 12.16
C TYR A 37 3.95 -19.69 13.18
N TYR A 38 5.22 -19.89 13.52
CA TYR A 38 5.60 -20.96 14.47
C TYR A 38 5.28 -20.59 15.92
N GLY A 39 4.69 -21.56 16.63
CA GLY A 39 4.58 -21.53 18.09
C GLY A 39 3.59 -20.53 18.69
N ASP A 40 2.82 -19.84 17.87
CA ASP A 40 1.86 -18.85 18.34
C ASP A 40 0.42 -19.27 18.02
N ASN A 41 -0.47 -19.09 18.97
CA ASN A 41 -1.90 -19.21 18.72
C ASN A 41 -2.39 -17.97 17.97
N VAL A 42 -2.05 -17.90 16.69
CA VAL A 42 -2.26 -16.72 15.84
C VAL A 42 -3.72 -16.35 15.74
N LYS A 43 -4.61 -17.35 15.71
CA LYS A 43 -6.06 -17.17 15.56
C LYS A 43 -6.70 -16.36 16.71
N THR A 44 -6.01 -16.25 17.83
CA THR A 44 -6.51 -15.53 19.02
C THR A 44 -5.86 -14.18 19.25
N ASN A 45 -4.73 -13.90 18.57
CA ASN A 45 -3.97 -12.68 18.80
C ASN A 45 -4.28 -11.60 17.74
N ASN A 46 -4.97 -10.55 18.16
CA ASN A 46 -5.35 -9.42 17.30
C ASN A 46 -4.16 -8.65 16.73
N GLN A 47 -3.00 -8.69 17.39
CA GLN A 47 -1.81 -7.93 16.98
C GLN A 47 -1.04 -8.61 15.84
N HIS A 48 -1.30 -9.90 15.63
CA HIS A 48 -0.63 -10.71 14.61
C HIS A 48 -1.57 -11.17 13.49
N ALA A 49 -2.70 -10.48 13.31
CA ALA A 49 -3.55 -10.76 12.15
C ALA A 49 -2.73 -10.65 10.86
N PRO A 50 -2.76 -11.68 10.00
CA PRO A 50 -1.87 -11.75 8.84
C PRO A 50 -2.10 -10.62 7.84
N ILE A 51 -3.33 -10.14 7.72
CA ILE A 51 -3.72 -9.02 6.86
C ILE A 51 -4.77 -8.19 7.58
N ILE A 52 -4.55 -6.87 7.63
CA ILE A 52 -5.53 -5.90 8.10
C ILE A 52 -5.64 -4.81 7.04
N ILE A 53 -6.84 -4.58 6.53
CA ILE A 53 -7.13 -3.50 5.59
C ILE A 53 -7.93 -2.42 6.31
N THR A 54 -7.41 -1.20 6.30
CA THR A 54 -8.11 -0.02 6.81
C THR A 54 -8.55 0.82 5.63
N LYS A 55 -9.87 0.92 5.45
CA LYS A 55 -10.45 1.76 4.40
C LYS A 55 -10.25 3.23 4.71
N SER A 56 -9.99 4.02 3.70
CA SER A 56 -10.01 5.45 3.84
C SER A 56 -11.44 5.92 4.12
N SER A 57 -11.61 6.65 5.22
CA SER A 57 -12.92 7.18 5.65
C SER A 57 -13.20 8.60 5.18
N ASN A 58 -12.21 9.29 4.61
CA ASN A 58 -12.32 10.69 4.20
C ASN A 58 -12.25 10.82 2.69
N PHE A 59 -13.18 11.58 2.10
CA PHE A 59 -13.17 11.98 0.69
C PHE A 59 -11.86 12.64 0.23
N ASN A 60 -11.01 13.09 1.17
CA ASN A 60 -9.71 13.72 0.92
C ASN A 60 -8.52 12.77 1.05
N ASN A 61 -8.73 11.53 1.52
CA ASN A 61 -7.70 10.50 1.68
C ASN A 61 -8.08 9.29 0.84
N ASP A 62 -7.67 9.28 -0.40
CA ASP A 62 -8.10 8.29 -1.39
C ASP A 62 -7.29 7.00 -1.39
N CYS A 63 -6.55 6.73 -0.32
CA CYS A 63 -5.75 5.53 -0.20
C CYS A 63 -6.16 4.70 1.00
N ASP A 64 -6.42 3.43 0.75
CA ASP A 64 -6.50 2.44 1.81
C ASP A 64 -5.11 2.17 2.40
N LYS A 65 -5.10 1.70 3.63
CA LYS A 65 -3.91 1.19 4.31
C LYS A 65 -4.01 -0.33 4.41
N ILE A 66 -2.87 -1.02 4.23
CA ILE A 66 -2.76 -2.47 4.50
C ILE A 66 -1.60 -2.74 5.44
N ASP A 67 -1.87 -3.56 6.47
CA ASP A 67 -0.87 -4.15 7.35
C ASP A 67 -0.75 -5.64 7.02
N ILE A 68 0.48 -6.14 6.85
CA ILE A 68 0.80 -7.52 6.47
C ILE A 68 1.77 -8.07 7.51
N VAL A 69 1.40 -9.16 8.18
CA VAL A 69 2.22 -9.81 9.21
C VAL A 69 2.68 -11.17 8.74
N TYR A 70 3.97 -11.46 8.92
CA TYR A 70 4.59 -12.75 8.60
C TYR A 70 5.76 -13.03 9.53
N GLY A 71 6.18 -14.29 9.60
CA GLY A 71 7.39 -14.70 10.28
C GLY A 71 8.54 -14.94 9.31
N ASP A 72 9.76 -14.84 9.80
CA ASP A 72 10.97 -15.23 9.08
C ASP A 72 12.04 -15.68 10.06
N VAL A 73 13.09 -16.32 9.54
CA VAL A 73 14.23 -16.77 10.32
C VAL A 73 15.44 -15.97 9.89
N ASP A 74 15.92 -15.10 10.80
CA ASP A 74 17.13 -14.35 10.59
C ASP A 74 18.36 -15.18 10.97
N TYR A 75 19.38 -15.16 10.14
CA TYR A 75 20.69 -15.72 10.45
C TYR A 75 21.60 -14.65 10.99
N ASN A 76 22.14 -14.87 12.20
CA ASN A 76 23.17 -14.02 12.76
C ASN A 76 24.35 -14.86 13.27
N LYS A 77 25.47 -14.81 12.55
CA LYS A 77 26.67 -15.61 12.87
C LYS A 77 27.26 -15.32 14.25
N ASN A 78 26.97 -14.15 14.81
CA ASN A 78 27.52 -13.67 16.07
C ASN A 78 26.61 -13.96 17.27
N LYS A 79 25.46 -14.62 17.07
CA LYS A 79 24.50 -14.96 18.13
C LYS A 79 24.38 -16.47 18.31
N THR A 80 23.99 -16.85 19.53
CA THR A 80 23.61 -18.23 19.86
C THR A 80 22.18 -18.20 20.39
N PRO A 81 21.18 -18.88 19.76
CA PRO A 81 21.34 -19.64 18.50
C PRO A 81 21.57 -18.73 17.28
N LYS A 82 22.28 -19.25 16.28
CA LYS A 82 22.58 -18.52 15.03
C LYS A 82 21.34 -18.18 14.19
N TYR A 83 20.30 -18.96 14.36
CA TYR A 83 19.00 -18.75 13.69
C TYR A 83 18.01 -18.25 14.73
N VAL A 84 17.44 -17.07 14.50
CA VAL A 84 16.46 -16.45 15.37
C VAL A 84 15.17 -16.24 14.58
N TYR A 85 14.08 -16.79 15.09
CA TYR A 85 12.76 -16.53 14.55
C TYR A 85 12.33 -15.11 14.89
N GLN A 86 11.95 -14.36 13.86
CA GLN A 86 11.45 -13.00 13.98
C GLN A 86 10.09 -12.87 13.32
N ARG A 87 9.25 -11.99 13.88
CA ARG A 87 7.98 -11.63 13.28
C ARG A 87 8.02 -10.20 12.80
N TYR A 88 7.59 -10.00 11.55
CA TYR A 88 7.59 -8.72 10.87
C TYR A 88 6.18 -8.25 10.56
N LYS A 89 5.99 -6.95 10.60
CA LYS A 89 4.82 -6.28 10.04
C LYS A 89 5.26 -5.29 8.98
N ILE A 90 4.68 -5.42 7.79
CA ILE A 90 4.81 -4.46 6.69
C ILE A 90 3.53 -3.65 6.62
N THR A 91 3.65 -2.33 6.55
CA THR A 91 2.55 -1.39 6.38
C THR A 91 2.73 -0.62 5.10
N TYR A 92 1.72 -0.64 4.22
CA TYR A 92 1.60 0.31 3.11
C TYR A 92 0.51 1.32 3.43
N HIS A 93 0.82 2.60 3.28
CA HIS A 93 -0.12 3.70 3.47
C HIS A 93 0.23 4.87 2.56
N CYS A 94 -0.72 5.76 2.33
CA CYS A 94 -0.48 7.00 1.61
C CYS A 94 -0.44 8.20 2.56
N GLU A 95 0.35 9.19 2.17
CA GLU A 95 0.29 10.55 2.72
C GLU A 95 0.22 11.53 1.54
N LYS A 96 -0.25 12.75 1.77
CA LYS A 96 -0.16 13.80 0.73
C LYS A 96 1.28 13.97 0.28
N SER A 97 1.49 14.04 -1.01
CA SER A 97 2.83 14.24 -1.57
C SER A 97 3.44 15.54 -1.07
N LYS A 98 4.75 15.49 -0.82
CA LYS A 98 5.55 16.67 -0.43
C LYS A 98 6.29 17.29 -1.62
N LEU A 99 6.14 16.71 -2.83
CA LEU A 99 6.79 17.24 -4.02
C LEU A 99 6.26 18.63 -4.37
N PRO A 100 7.14 19.58 -4.72
CA PRO A 100 6.72 20.92 -5.09
C PRO A 100 5.99 20.94 -6.43
N ASN A 101 4.86 21.61 -6.48
CA ASN A 101 4.12 21.84 -7.72
C ASN A 101 4.71 23.03 -8.50
N LYS A 102 5.62 22.73 -9.41
CA LYS A 102 6.31 23.75 -10.23
C LYS A 102 5.36 24.54 -11.15
N ASN A 103 4.15 24.04 -11.37
CA ASN A 103 3.14 24.67 -12.23
C ASN A 103 2.15 25.55 -11.45
N ALA A 104 2.23 25.56 -10.13
CA ALA A 104 1.38 26.38 -9.28
C ALA A 104 2.06 27.72 -8.94
N LYS A 105 1.24 28.73 -8.64
CA LYS A 105 1.74 30.01 -8.14
C LYS A 105 2.42 29.80 -6.77
N PRO A 106 3.62 30.36 -6.56
CA PRO A 106 4.28 30.28 -5.27
C PRO A 106 3.42 30.83 -4.13
N LEU A 107 3.52 30.19 -2.97
CA LEU A 107 2.94 30.68 -1.71
C LEU A 107 3.70 31.92 -1.22
N PRO A 108 3.12 32.68 -0.25
CA PRO A 108 3.85 33.72 0.45
C PRO A 108 5.17 33.14 1.01
N GLY A 109 6.28 33.84 0.76
CA GLY A 109 7.62 33.38 1.11
C GLY A 109 8.33 32.56 0.00
N GLY A 110 7.78 32.50 -1.22
CA GLY A 110 8.44 31.92 -2.41
C GLY A 110 8.42 30.38 -2.47
N LYS A 111 7.84 29.69 -1.50
CA LYS A 111 7.73 28.22 -1.51
C LYS A 111 6.65 27.76 -2.49
N GLN A 112 6.97 26.74 -3.28
CA GLN A 112 5.98 26.08 -4.12
C GLN A 112 5.03 25.25 -3.27
N PRO A 113 3.69 25.32 -3.50
CA PRO A 113 2.76 24.39 -2.84
C PRO A 113 3.05 22.95 -3.26
N PRO A 114 2.70 21.96 -2.43
CA PRO A 114 2.83 20.56 -2.83
C PRO A 114 1.90 20.21 -4.00
N ILE A 115 2.25 19.17 -4.74
CA ILE A 115 1.36 18.64 -5.77
C ILE A 115 0.09 18.05 -5.12
N ASP A 116 -1.05 18.17 -5.82
CA ASP A 116 -2.31 17.55 -5.38
C ASP A 116 -2.32 16.07 -5.79
N ALA A 117 -1.53 15.27 -5.10
CA ALA A 117 -1.43 13.81 -5.25
C ALA A 117 -0.96 13.20 -3.93
N PHE A 118 -0.97 11.87 -3.86
CA PHE A 118 -0.46 11.12 -2.75
C PHE A 118 0.90 10.49 -3.05
N ALA A 119 1.61 10.14 -1.99
CA ALA A 119 2.81 9.32 -2.01
C ALA A 119 2.56 8.05 -1.21
N ILE A 120 2.97 6.90 -1.74
CA ILE A 120 2.92 5.61 -1.05
C ILE A 120 4.19 5.42 -0.24
N TYR A 121 4.01 5.11 1.03
CA TYR A 121 5.08 4.77 1.95
C TYR A 121 4.98 3.33 2.40
N LYS A 122 6.14 2.71 2.60
CA LYS A 122 6.28 1.38 3.17
C LYS A 122 7.03 1.49 4.49
N THR A 123 6.51 0.82 5.53
CA THR A 123 7.16 0.68 6.83
C THR A 123 7.32 -0.80 7.13
N LYS A 124 8.47 -1.23 7.65
CA LYS A 124 8.70 -2.58 8.13
C LYS A 124 9.19 -2.53 9.57
N VAL A 125 8.49 -3.20 10.45
CA VAL A 125 8.80 -3.29 11.88
C VAL A 125 8.90 -4.73 12.33
N ILE A 126 9.61 -4.96 13.44
CA ILE A 126 9.79 -6.26 14.07
C ILE A 126 9.00 -6.33 15.37
N TRP A 127 8.55 -7.54 15.73
CA TRP A 127 7.87 -7.77 16.99
C TRP A 127 8.87 -7.95 18.13
N ASP A 128 8.71 -7.18 19.20
CA ASP A 128 9.45 -7.37 20.45
C ASP A 128 8.62 -8.25 21.40
N LYS A 129 9.10 -9.47 21.63
CA LYS A 129 8.43 -10.42 22.52
C LYS A 129 8.49 -9.98 23.99
N THR A 130 9.54 -9.27 24.38
CA THR A 130 9.75 -8.81 25.75
C THR A 130 8.84 -7.63 26.08
N ALA A 131 8.83 -6.64 25.19
CA ALA A 131 7.99 -5.45 25.34
C ALA A 131 6.53 -5.69 24.90
N ASN A 132 6.24 -6.85 24.28
CA ASN A 132 4.93 -7.23 23.76
C ASN A 132 4.32 -6.15 22.82
N ASN A 133 5.17 -5.58 21.96
CA ASN A 133 4.78 -4.54 21.00
C ASN A 133 5.63 -4.58 19.71
N TRP A 134 5.20 -3.81 18.72
CA TRP A 134 5.98 -3.57 17.50
C TRP A 134 7.04 -2.51 17.76
N LYS A 135 8.32 -2.86 17.56
CA LYS A 135 9.45 -1.95 17.75
C LYS A 135 9.39 -0.76 16.78
N ASN A 136 9.79 0.40 17.28
CA ASN A 136 9.99 1.56 16.43
C ASN A 136 11.33 1.44 15.68
N PRO A 137 11.36 1.35 14.34
CA PRO A 137 12.60 1.15 13.59
C PRO A 137 13.59 2.32 13.71
N GLU A 138 13.11 3.52 14.05
CA GLU A 138 14.01 4.68 14.25
C GLU A 138 14.88 4.57 15.50
N THR A 139 14.39 3.86 16.52
CA THR A 139 15.11 3.72 17.80
C THR A 139 15.94 2.46 17.87
N ASP A 140 15.57 1.42 17.15
CA ASP A 140 16.13 0.08 17.33
C ASP A 140 17.24 -0.28 16.33
N GLY A 141 17.39 0.48 15.24
CA GLY A 141 18.50 0.33 14.27
C GLY A 141 18.69 -1.10 13.71
N VAL A 142 17.66 -1.90 13.67
CA VAL A 142 17.72 -3.29 13.17
C VAL A 142 17.70 -3.25 11.65
N ASP A 143 18.72 -3.83 11.01
CA ASP A 143 18.98 -3.77 9.56
C ASP A 143 17.79 -4.17 8.68
N ALA A 144 16.93 -5.07 9.17
CA ALA A 144 15.77 -5.54 8.42
C ALA A 144 14.53 -4.63 8.53
N THR A 145 14.58 -3.54 9.32
CA THR A 145 13.44 -2.63 9.58
C THR A 145 13.68 -1.24 9.03
N TYR A 146 12.59 -0.56 8.67
CA TYR A 146 12.63 0.82 8.18
C TYR A 146 11.28 1.51 8.36
N LYS A 147 11.32 2.82 8.55
CA LYS A 147 10.13 3.65 8.72
C LYS A 147 9.93 4.55 7.51
N LYS A 148 8.69 4.59 7.00
CA LYS A 148 8.24 5.51 5.95
C LYS A 148 9.19 5.60 4.74
N GLN A 149 9.62 4.46 4.21
CA GLN A 149 10.33 4.43 2.94
C GLN A 149 9.37 4.86 1.83
N LEU A 150 9.72 5.92 1.10
CA LEU A 150 8.96 6.38 -0.05
C LEU A 150 9.07 5.33 -1.17
N ILE A 151 7.94 4.84 -1.64
CA ILE A 151 7.86 3.83 -2.71
C ILE A 151 7.48 4.49 -4.04
N ALA A 152 6.47 5.35 -4.01
CA ALA A 152 5.99 6.03 -5.21
C ALA A 152 5.33 7.36 -4.86
N ASP A 153 5.40 8.30 -5.80
CA ASP A 153 4.67 9.56 -5.79
C ASP A 153 3.67 9.62 -6.96
N TYR A 154 2.91 10.70 -7.07
CA TYR A 154 1.89 10.91 -8.11
C TYR A 154 0.76 9.88 -8.08
N ILE A 155 0.43 9.39 -6.90
CA ILE A 155 -0.68 8.46 -6.68
C ILE A 155 -1.98 9.25 -6.54
N GLU A 156 -3.02 8.78 -7.20
CA GLU A 156 -4.37 9.36 -7.11
C GLU A 156 -5.27 8.52 -6.22
N ASP A 157 -5.09 7.18 -6.25
CA ASP A 157 -5.91 6.25 -5.46
C ASP A 157 -5.19 4.92 -5.24
N LEU A 158 -5.45 4.28 -4.10
CA LEU A 158 -5.00 2.94 -3.77
C LEU A 158 -6.10 2.23 -2.99
N VAL A 159 -6.57 1.10 -3.51
CA VAL A 159 -7.69 0.33 -2.95
C VAL A 159 -7.28 -1.11 -2.74
N PHE A 160 -7.68 -1.67 -1.59
CA PHE A 160 -7.55 -3.09 -1.29
C PHE A 160 -8.93 -3.69 -1.02
N ILE A 161 -9.31 -4.74 -1.77
CA ILE A 161 -10.59 -5.43 -1.64
C ILE A 161 -10.30 -6.86 -1.22
N PRO A 162 -10.63 -7.24 0.03
CA PRO A 162 -10.46 -8.62 0.48
C PRO A 162 -11.57 -9.51 -0.06
N ILE A 163 -11.19 -10.69 -0.52
CA ILE A 163 -12.07 -11.71 -1.08
C ILE A 163 -11.83 -13.02 -0.34
N ASP A 164 -12.89 -13.72 0.02
CA ASP A 164 -12.85 -15.01 0.71
C ASP A 164 -12.57 -16.20 -0.25
N GLU A 165 -12.57 -17.40 0.30
CA GLU A 165 -12.36 -18.64 -0.45
C GLU A 165 -13.49 -18.99 -1.43
N GLU A 166 -14.69 -18.44 -1.20
CA GLU A 166 -15.86 -18.61 -2.07
C GLU A 166 -15.90 -17.56 -3.20
N GLY A 167 -14.92 -16.67 -3.26
CA GLY A 167 -14.87 -15.56 -4.22
C GLY A 167 -15.77 -14.38 -3.87
N LYS A 168 -16.27 -14.31 -2.63
CA LYS A 168 -17.13 -13.22 -2.15
C LYS A 168 -16.29 -12.08 -1.57
N ILE A 169 -16.67 -10.86 -1.89
CA ILE A 169 -16.06 -9.67 -1.30
C ILE A 169 -16.43 -9.60 0.18
N ILE A 170 -15.42 -9.43 1.04
CA ILE A 170 -15.61 -9.22 2.47
C ILE A 170 -15.77 -7.70 2.70
N ASN A 171 -17.01 -7.25 2.86
CA ASN A 171 -17.33 -5.83 3.06
C ASN A 171 -18.25 -5.64 4.28
N PRO A 172 -17.92 -4.78 5.25
CA PRO A 172 -16.65 -4.04 5.34
C PRO A 172 -15.45 -4.97 5.58
N PRO A 173 -14.21 -4.53 5.27
CA PRO A 173 -13.02 -5.29 5.62
C PRO A 173 -13.01 -5.58 7.12
N PRO A 174 -12.67 -6.82 7.54
CA PRO A 174 -12.71 -7.17 8.96
C PRO A 174 -11.62 -6.41 9.73
N THR A 175 -11.95 -6.02 10.94
CA THR A 175 -11.01 -5.37 11.87
C THR A 175 -10.50 -6.41 12.89
N PRO A 176 -9.33 -6.18 13.52
CA PRO A 176 -8.78 -7.11 14.51
C PRO A 176 -9.49 -7.00 15.86
N THR A 177 -10.82 -7.03 15.89
CA THR A 177 -11.65 -7.07 17.10
C THR A 177 -12.05 -8.51 17.44
N ASN A 178 -12.46 -8.77 18.69
CA ASN A 178 -12.91 -10.10 19.10
C ASN A 178 -14.07 -10.62 18.24
N ALA A 179 -14.95 -9.74 17.77
CA ALA A 179 -16.12 -10.12 16.97
C ALA A 179 -15.79 -10.47 15.51
N THR A 180 -14.75 -9.88 14.93
CA THR A 180 -14.47 -9.97 13.49
C THR A 180 -13.12 -10.59 13.13
N LYS A 181 -12.27 -10.89 14.13
CA LYS A 181 -10.92 -11.42 13.91
C LYS A 181 -10.89 -12.73 13.11
N SER A 182 -11.88 -13.60 13.28
CA SER A 182 -11.97 -14.86 12.53
C SER A 182 -12.11 -14.63 11.02
N LYS A 183 -12.72 -13.53 10.62
CA LYS A 183 -12.88 -13.17 9.21
C LYS A 183 -11.56 -12.73 8.55
N LEU A 184 -10.58 -12.25 9.34
CA LEU A 184 -9.25 -11.89 8.83
C LEU A 184 -8.52 -13.11 8.25
N TYR A 185 -8.76 -14.29 8.80
CA TYR A 185 -8.16 -15.54 8.32
C TYR A 185 -8.90 -16.16 7.13
N LYS A 186 -10.09 -15.66 6.80
CA LYS A 186 -10.86 -16.08 5.62
C LYS A 186 -10.45 -15.34 4.36
N ILE A 187 -9.62 -14.30 4.46
CA ILE A 187 -9.12 -13.57 3.29
C ILE A 187 -8.24 -14.51 2.47
N LYS A 188 -8.65 -14.85 1.26
CA LYS A 188 -7.92 -15.72 0.35
C LYS A 188 -7.16 -14.94 -0.71
N THR A 189 -7.81 -13.93 -1.24
CA THR A 189 -7.24 -13.04 -2.26
C THR A 189 -7.53 -11.59 -1.91
N ILE A 190 -6.73 -10.70 -2.47
CA ILE A 190 -6.90 -9.26 -2.36
C ILE A 190 -6.81 -8.67 -3.75
N ASP A 191 -7.86 -8.00 -4.19
CA ASP A 191 -7.76 -7.15 -5.36
C ASP A 191 -7.13 -5.83 -4.97
N ILE A 192 -6.09 -5.45 -5.72
CA ILE A 192 -5.35 -4.20 -5.55
C ILE A 192 -5.66 -3.33 -6.76
N ALA A 193 -6.22 -2.17 -6.54
CA ALA A 193 -6.39 -1.16 -7.58
C ALA A 193 -5.52 0.06 -7.25
N LEU A 194 -4.61 0.39 -8.15
CA LEU A 194 -3.71 1.52 -8.03
C LEU A 194 -3.93 2.47 -9.21
N THR A 195 -4.21 3.73 -8.91
CA THR A 195 -4.29 4.79 -9.93
C THR A 195 -3.12 5.74 -9.78
N VAL A 196 -2.33 5.86 -10.85
CA VAL A 196 -1.16 6.74 -10.96
C VAL A 196 -1.46 7.83 -11.97
N ARG A 197 -0.96 9.04 -11.74
CA ARG A 197 -1.10 10.15 -12.69
C ARG A 197 0.25 10.57 -13.30
N SER A 198 0.20 11.24 -14.43
CA SER A 198 1.38 11.85 -15.06
C SER A 198 1.96 12.97 -14.18
N THR A 199 3.27 13.14 -14.26
CA THR A 199 4.00 14.20 -13.56
C THR A 199 3.77 15.58 -14.17
N LYS A 200 3.50 15.61 -15.48
CA LYS A 200 3.26 16.83 -16.28
C LYS A 200 1.87 16.81 -16.89
N ASN A 201 1.45 17.96 -17.37
CA ASN A 201 0.24 18.07 -18.19
C ASN A 201 0.39 17.21 -19.45
N PHE A 202 -0.46 16.21 -19.59
CA PHE A 202 -0.47 15.29 -20.71
C PHE A 202 -1.39 15.79 -21.84
N PHE A 203 -2.55 16.30 -21.46
CA PHE A 203 -3.54 16.77 -22.42
C PHE A 203 -3.40 18.26 -22.71
N ARG A 204 -3.68 18.66 -23.96
CA ARG A 204 -3.65 20.04 -24.37
C ARG A 204 -4.74 20.88 -23.70
N ASN A 205 -5.95 20.31 -23.57
CA ASN A 205 -7.11 20.98 -23.02
C ASN A 205 -7.49 20.41 -21.65
N ILE A 206 -8.00 21.28 -20.79
CA ILE A 206 -8.62 20.89 -19.53
C ILE A 206 -9.95 20.21 -19.85
N LYS A 207 -10.19 19.01 -19.34
CA LYS A 207 -11.46 18.27 -19.49
C LYS A 207 -11.78 17.57 -18.16
N ALA A 208 -13.05 17.47 -17.86
CA ALA A 208 -13.56 16.62 -16.80
C ALA A 208 -13.35 15.15 -17.19
N ARG A 209 -12.74 14.36 -16.29
CA ARG A 209 -12.53 12.92 -16.46
C ARG A 209 -13.02 12.20 -15.24
N PHE A 210 -13.79 11.16 -15.46
CA PHE A 210 -14.21 10.27 -14.39
C PHE A 210 -13.05 9.39 -13.99
N GLN A 211 -12.85 9.29 -12.69
CA GLN A 211 -12.02 8.29 -12.06
C GLN A 211 -12.95 7.37 -11.31
N GLU A 212 -13.05 6.13 -11.75
CA GLU A 212 -13.80 5.11 -11.04
C GLU A 212 -12.84 4.33 -10.14
N THR A 213 -13.29 4.13 -8.91
CA THR A 213 -12.59 3.29 -7.95
C THR A 213 -13.24 1.92 -7.94
N LEU A 214 -12.45 0.86 -8.01
CA LEU A 214 -12.93 -0.51 -8.05
C LEU A 214 -13.84 -0.80 -6.86
N ASN A 215 -15.10 -1.20 -7.15
CA ASN A 215 -16.12 -1.57 -6.17
C ASN A 215 -16.45 -0.54 -5.07
N ASP A 216 -16.05 0.71 -5.23
CA ASP A 216 -16.39 1.76 -4.27
C ASP A 216 -17.03 2.96 -4.98
N GLN A 217 -18.34 2.94 -5.07
CA GLN A 217 -19.10 4.03 -5.71
C GLN A 217 -18.96 5.36 -4.96
N THR A 218 -18.63 5.32 -3.67
CA THR A 218 -18.47 6.54 -2.85
C THR A 218 -17.19 7.29 -3.18
N ARG A 219 -16.23 6.64 -3.85
CA ARG A 219 -14.96 7.22 -4.27
C ARG A 219 -14.92 7.72 -5.71
N LYS A 220 -16.07 7.74 -6.39
CA LYS A 220 -16.15 8.32 -7.75
C LYS A 220 -15.74 9.78 -7.72
N LYS A 221 -14.73 10.13 -8.50
CA LYS A 221 -14.24 11.50 -8.62
C LYS A 221 -14.26 11.98 -10.05
N VAL A 222 -14.63 13.25 -10.21
CA VAL A 222 -14.46 13.97 -11.45
C VAL A 222 -13.24 14.87 -11.27
N LYS A 223 -12.17 14.60 -12.00
CA LYS A 223 -10.98 15.46 -12.04
C LYS A 223 -11.00 16.29 -13.30
N THR A 224 -10.96 17.61 -13.12
CA THR A 224 -10.97 18.59 -14.22
C THR A 224 -9.58 19.19 -14.35
N ASP A 225 -8.75 18.52 -15.12
CA ASP A 225 -7.34 18.89 -15.31
C ASP A 225 -6.77 18.34 -16.63
N ARG A 226 -5.44 18.39 -16.77
CA ARG A 226 -4.69 17.96 -17.97
C ARG A 226 -3.85 16.70 -17.74
N TYR A 227 -3.95 16.03 -16.57
CA TYR A 227 -3.13 14.87 -16.26
C TYR A 227 -3.69 13.59 -16.89
N LEU A 228 -2.79 12.74 -17.36
CA LEU A 228 -3.12 11.36 -17.69
C LEU A 228 -3.17 10.55 -16.39
N ARG A 229 -4.14 9.67 -16.28
CA ARG A 229 -4.26 8.68 -15.21
C ARG A 229 -4.31 7.29 -15.79
N GLU A 230 -3.64 6.38 -15.13
CA GLU A 230 -3.65 4.97 -15.46
C GLU A 230 -3.98 4.18 -14.21
N SER A 231 -5.01 3.33 -14.30
CA SER A 231 -5.41 2.43 -13.22
C SER A 231 -4.96 1.02 -13.55
N ILE A 232 -4.29 0.39 -12.59
CA ILE A 232 -3.81 -0.99 -12.69
C ILE A 232 -4.55 -1.79 -11.63
N VAL A 233 -5.19 -2.89 -12.03
CA VAL A 233 -5.91 -3.79 -11.15
C VAL A 233 -5.27 -5.17 -11.22
N VAL A 234 -4.96 -5.74 -10.07
CA VAL A 234 -4.41 -7.10 -9.96
C VAL A 234 -4.98 -7.81 -8.76
N THR A 235 -4.99 -9.13 -8.80
CA THR A 235 -5.38 -9.99 -7.68
C THR A 235 -4.14 -10.65 -7.08
N ALA A 236 -3.94 -10.46 -5.79
CA ALA A 236 -2.88 -11.10 -5.01
C ALA A 236 -3.43 -12.24 -4.15
N HIS A 237 -2.81 -13.42 -4.22
CA HIS A 237 -3.17 -14.56 -3.37
C HIS A 237 -2.39 -14.55 -2.07
N ALA A 238 -3.09 -14.60 -0.94
CA ALA A 238 -2.51 -14.78 0.39
C ALA A 238 -2.27 -16.28 0.65
N ARG A 239 -1.17 -16.82 0.12
CA ARG A 239 -0.92 -18.28 0.00
C ARG A 239 -0.92 -19.03 1.33
N ASN A 240 -0.53 -18.38 2.42
CA ASN A 240 -0.37 -19.00 3.73
C ASN A 240 -1.61 -18.86 4.62
N LEU A 241 -2.68 -18.26 4.13
CA LEU A 241 -3.96 -18.16 4.82
C LEU A 241 -4.87 -19.30 4.35
N GLY A 242 -5.39 -20.08 5.29
CA GLY A 242 -6.28 -21.21 5.00
C GLY A 242 -5.59 -22.58 4.90
N MET A 243 -4.29 -22.69 5.16
CA MET A 243 -3.57 -23.98 5.27
C MET A 243 -3.48 -24.49 6.73
N GLN A 244 -4.29 -23.97 7.63
CA GLN A 244 -4.28 -24.38 9.05
C GLN A 244 -5.62 -24.98 9.46
#